data_abdc8551c6fcaff8a3d9e45313c5ac26
#
_entry.id   abdc8551c6fcaff8a3d9e45313c5ac26
#
_cell.length_a   1.000
_cell.length_b   1.000
_cell.length_c   1.000
_cell.angle_alpha   90.00
_cell.angle_beta   90.00
_cell.angle_gamma   90.00
#
_symmetry.space_group_name_H-M   'P 1'
#
loop_
_entity.id
_entity.type
_entity.pdbx_description
1 polymer ?
#
loop_
_entity_poly.entity_id
_entity_poly.type
_entity_poly.pdbx_seq_one_letter_code
_entity_poly.pdbx_strand_id
1 'polypeptide(L)'
;MPASSKFQEAIREAQSSALVGPNVVNKALPYVGGGMVLTAGGVMGGLALLASNPASFMPLFWVALIGNFILFFVAQNVALKANNSTALPLMAAYSLITGFTLSGIVALAIGTAGIGAIGTAALATGVTFVAASVMGRRMSDSVGQALSGVVGLGILGLVIAMVVQIVGGIFVPGFGMGGMELLIAGFGTVIFVGAAF
;
A
#
# COMPACT_ATOMS: atom_id res chain seq x y z
N MET A 1 40.87 -7.08 21.53
CA MET A 1 39.54 -6.42 21.65
C MET A 1 38.49 -7.46 21.39
N PRO A 2 37.54 -7.70 22.29
CA PRO A 2 36.60 -8.80 22.16
C PRO A 2 35.61 -8.54 21.03
N ALA A 3 35.26 -9.62 20.29
CA ALA A 3 34.34 -9.59 19.15
C ALA A 3 32.95 -8.99 19.48
N SER A 4 32.58 -9.00 20.78
CA SER A 4 31.31 -8.40 21.26
C SER A 4 31.23 -6.89 21.09
N SER A 5 32.35 -6.15 21.12
CA SER A 5 32.31 -4.68 20.94
C SER A 5 32.03 -4.28 19.50
N LYS A 6 32.60 -4.99 18.54
CA LYS A 6 32.34 -4.76 17.10
C LYS A 6 30.90 -5.08 16.70
N PHE A 7 30.33 -6.12 17.32
CA PHE A 7 28.93 -6.47 17.08
C PHE A 7 27.96 -5.43 17.68
N GLN A 8 28.27 -4.94 18.88
CA GLN A 8 27.47 -3.86 19.49
C GLN A 8 27.62 -2.53 18.75
N GLU A 9 28.81 -2.22 18.23
CA GLU A 9 29.04 -1.06 17.37
C GLU A 9 28.27 -1.16 16.05
N ALA A 10 28.30 -2.33 15.39
CA ALA A 10 27.52 -2.59 14.18
C ALA A 10 26.00 -2.52 14.41
N ILE A 11 25.50 -3.01 15.55
CA ILE A 11 24.08 -2.86 15.92
C ILE A 11 23.74 -1.40 16.17
N ARG A 12 24.61 -0.65 16.85
CA ARG A 12 24.40 0.77 17.13
C ARG A 12 24.44 1.62 15.85
N GLU A 13 25.33 1.29 14.92
CA GLU A 13 25.44 1.92 13.61
C GLU A 13 24.24 1.58 12.72
N ALA A 14 23.78 0.33 12.73
CA ALA A 14 22.54 -0.09 12.08
C ALA A 14 21.30 0.58 12.69
N GLN A 15 21.24 0.72 14.00
CA GLN A 15 20.15 1.44 14.68
C GLN A 15 20.20 2.95 14.44
N SER A 16 21.38 3.56 14.38
CA SER A 16 21.51 4.98 14.08
C SER A 16 21.22 5.32 12.61
N SER A 17 21.51 4.40 11.69
CA SER A 17 21.13 4.52 10.27
C SER A 17 19.66 4.15 10.02
N ALA A 18 19.06 3.31 10.87
CA ALA A 18 17.65 2.97 10.87
C ALA A 18 16.76 3.99 11.62
N LEU A 19 17.34 4.91 12.35
CA LEU A 19 16.64 6.09 12.87
C LEU A 19 16.25 6.97 11.68
N VAL A 20 15.08 6.67 11.15
CA VAL A 20 14.39 7.41 10.11
C VAL A 20 14.05 8.78 10.70
N GLY A 21 15.03 9.70 10.69
CA GLY A 21 14.80 11.05 11.14
C GLY A 21 13.79 11.77 10.23
N PRO A 22 13.17 12.86 10.69
CA PRO A 22 12.18 13.64 9.93
C PRO A 22 12.68 14.06 8.53
N ASN A 23 13.98 14.11 8.31
CA ASN A 23 14.58 14.38 7.01
C ASN A 23 14.41 13.25 5.98
N VAL A 24 14.32 11.99 6.39
CA VAL A 24 14.09 10.86 5.47
C VAL A 24 12.63 10.84 5.02
N VAL A 25 11.70 11.07 5.93
CA VAL A 25 10.28 11.19 5.61
C VAL A 25 10.04 12.35 4.64
N ASN A 26 10.63 13.53 4.90
CA ASN A 26 10.50 14.70 4.03
C ASN A 26 11.08 14.45 2.63
N LYS A 27 12.16 13.68 2.51
CA LYS A 27 12.75 13.29 1.22
C LYS A 27 11.94 12.21 0.49
N ALA A 28 11.26 11.32 1.21
CA ALA A 28 10.45 10.26 0.63
C ALA A 28 9.08 10.77 0.14
N LEU A 29 8.49 11.76 0.81
CA LEU A 29 7.16 12.30 0.49
C LEU A 29 6.94 12.67 -0.99
N PRO A 30 7.86 13.37 -1.68
CA PRO A 30 7.69 13.68 -3.11
C PRO A 30 7.62 12.43 -3.99
N TYR A 31 8.38 11.40 -3.66
CA TYR A 31 8.35 10.13 -4.41
C TYR A 31 7.05 9.37 -4.18
N VAL A 32 6.56 9.35 -2.95
CA VAL A 32 5.24 8.76 -2.62
C VAL A 32 4.14 9.52 -3.35
N GLY A 33 4.16 10.85 -3.30
CA GLY A 33 3.20 11.70 -4.02
C GLY A 33 3.24 11.46 -5.54
N GLY A 34 4.45 11.41 -6.12
CA GLY A 34 4.65 11.08 -7.54
C GLY A 34 4.10 9.69 -7.89
N GLY A 35 4.36 8.69 -7.04
CA GLY A 35 3.80 7.34 -7.19
C GLY A 35 2.26 7.34 -7.18
N MET A 36 1.64 8.09 -6.27
CA MET A 36 0.18 8.23 -6.21
C MET A 36 -0.42 8.85 -7.48
N VAL A 37 0.22 9.89 -8.02
CA VAL A 37 -0.20 10.51 -9.30
C VAL A 37 -0.09 9.52 -10.45
N LEU A 38 1.00 8.75 -10.52
CA LEU A 38 1.17 7.71 -11.53
C LEU A 38 0.14 6.59 -11.36
N THR A 39 -0.18 6.19 -10.13
CA THR A 39 -1.25 5.21 -9.86
C THR A 39 -2.61 5.74 -10.35
N ALA A 40 -2.93 7.00 -10.08
CA ALA A 40 -4.14 7.63 -10.61
C ALA A 40 -4.17 7.63 -12.14
N GLY A 41 -3.03 7.94 -12.79
CA GLY A 41 -2.87 7.82 -14.24
C GLY A 41 -3.12 6.41 -14.77
N GLY A 42 -2.60 5.40 -14.06
CA GLY A 42 -2.84 3.99 -14.36
C GLY A 42 -4.32 3.61 -14.25
N VAL A 43 -5.01 4.07 -13.21
CA VAL A 43 -6.47 3.87 -13.05
C VAL A 43 -7.23 4.48 -14.23
N MET A 44 -6.91 5.73 -14.59
CA MET A 44 -7.58 6.40 -15.72
C MET A 44 -7.34 5.67 -17.04
N GLY A 45 -6.11 5.20 -17.30
CA GLY A 45 -5.79 4.39 -18.46
C GLY A 45 -6.57 3.08 -18.51
N GLY A 46 -6.69 2.40 -17.37
CA GLY A 46 -7.49 1.17 -17.25
C GLY A 46 -8.98 1.40 -17.46
N LEU A 47 -9.54 2.48 -16.90
CA LEU A 47 -10.94 2.87 -17.11
C LEU A 47 -11.21 3.24 -18.58
N ALA A 48 -10.30 3.97 -19.21
CA ALA A 48 -10.41 4.31 -20.64
C ALA A 48 -10.37 3.06 -21.51
N LEU A 49 -9.50 2.10 -21.21
CA LEU A 49 -9.46 0.82 -21.94
C LEU A 49 -10.73 0.02 -21.70
N LEU A 50 -11.22 -0.05 -20.47
CA LEU A 50 -12.46 -0.76 -20.15
C LEU A 50 -13.67 -0.16 -20.90
N ALA A 51 -13.71 1.17 -21.05
CA ALA A 51 -14.76 1.86 -21.78
C ALA A 51 -14.66 1.67 -23.31
N SER A 52 -13.44 1.68 -23.86
CA SER A 52 -13.22 1.62 -25.31
C SER A 52 -13.16 0.19 -25.85
N ASN A 53 -12.56 -0.74 -25.12
CA ASN A 53 -12.36 -2.13 -25.52
C ASN A 53 -12.41 -3.09 -24.33
N PRO A 54 -13.61 -3.41 -23.82
CA PRO A 54 -13.79 -4.30 -22.68
C PRO A 54 -13.20 -5.70 -22.88
N ALA A 55 -13.20 -6.19 -24.12
CA ALA A 55 -12.68 -7.53 -24.44
C ALA A 55 -11.17 -7.63 -24.23
N SER A 56 -10.42 -6.56 -24.47
CA SER A 56 -8.97 -6.52 -24.25
C SER A 56 -8.61 -6.25 -22.79
N PHE A 57 -9.53 -5.73 -21.99
CA PHE A 57 -9.24 -5.38 -20.59
C PHE A 57 -8.88 -6.61 -19.75
N MET A 58 -9.66 -7.68 -19.82
CA MET A 58 -9.43 -8.89 -18.99
C MET A 58 -8.08 -9.57 -19.23
N PRO A 59 -7.67 -9.86 -20.47
CA PRO A 59 -6.33 -10.40 -20.72
C PRO A 59 -5.21 -9.48 -20.22
N LEU A 60 -5.32 -8.18 -20.48
CA LEU A 60 -4.32 -7.20 -20.02
C LEU A 60 -4.31 -7.06 -18.50
N PHE A 61 -5.45 -7.15 -17.84
CA PHE A 61 -5.55 -7.15 -16.39
C PHE A 61 -4.74 -8.30 -15.76
N TRP A 62 -4.89 -9.53 -16.28
CA TRP A 62 -4.13 -10.67 -15.79
C TRP A 62 -2.63 -10.54 -16.03
N VAL A 63 -2.24 -10.07 -17.20
CA VAL A 63 -0.83 -9.79 -17.52
C VAL A 63 -0.27 -8.71 -16.57
N ALA A 64 -1.03 -7.63 -16.36
CA ALA A 64 -0.64 -6.56 -15.46
C ALA A 64 -0.55 -7.04 -13.99
N LEU A 65 -1.49 -7.88 -13.54
CA LEU A 65 -1.48 -8.44 -12.19
C LEU A 65 -0.24 -9.29 -11.94
N ILE A 66 0.09 -10.20 -12.87
CA ILE A 66 1.29 -11.03 -12.78
C ILE A 66 2.55 -10.16 -12.86
N GLY A 67 2.58 -9.21 -13.79
CA GLY A 67 3.68 -8.26 -13.94
C GLY A 67 3.89 -7.42 -12.70
N ASN A 68 2.82 -6.96 -12.06
CA ASN A 68 2.88 -6.20 -10.81
C ASN A 68 3.49 -7.01 -9.67
N PHE A 69 3.12 -8.28 -9.58
CA PHE A 69 3.68 -9.19 -8.58
C PHE A 69 5.19 -9.41 -8.79
N ILE A 70 5.61 -9.62 -10.02
CA ILE A 70 7.04 -9.77 -10.37
C ILE A 70 7.79 -8.46 -10.07
N LEU A 71 7.26 -7.31 -10.51
CA LEU A 71 7.85 -6.00 -10.28
C LEU A 71 8.03 -5.69 -8.79
N PHE A 72 7.10 -6.11 -7.95
CA PHE A 72 7.20 -5.94 -6.49
C PHE A 72 8.48 -6.58 -5.94
N PHE A 73 8.75 -7.84 -6.28
CA PHE A 73 9.96 -8.52 -5.82
C PHE A 73 11.23 -7.95 -6.43
N VAL A 74 11.19 -7.57 -7.71
CA VAL A 74 12.33 -6.92 -8.38
C VAL A 74 12.62 -5.58 -7.73
N ALA A 75 11.61 -4.76 -7.47
CA ALA A 75 11.76 -3.46 -6.83
C ALA A 75 12.33 -3.57 -5.41
N GLN A 76 11.88 -4.55 -4.62
CA GLN A 76 12.45 -4.82 -3.30
C GLN A 76 13.94 -5.18 -3.38
N ASN A 77 14.33 -6.08 -4.28
CA ASN A 77 15.73 -6.47 -4.46
C ASN A 77 16.61 -5.28 -4.90
N VAL A 78 16.10 -4.40 -5.75
CA VAL A 78 16.82 -3.22 -6.22
C VAL A 78 16.94 -2.18 -5.09
N ALA A 79 15.87 -1.99 -4.30
CA ALA A 79 15.87 -1.09 -3.15
C ALA A 79 16.90 -1.51 -2.09
N LEU A 80 17.01 -2.81 -1.80
CA LEU A 80 18.00 -3.35 -0.86
C LEU A 80 19.45 -3.11 -1.31
N LYS A 81 19.69 -2.96 -2.62
CA LYS A 81 21.02 -2.65 -3.18
C LYS A 81 21.31 -1.16 -3.23
N ALA A 82 20.44 -0.31 -2.70
CA ALA A 82 20.55 1.16 -2.70
C ALA A 82 20.81 1.79 -4.08
N ASN A 83 20.36 1.14 -5.18
CA ASN A 83 20.53 1.62 -6.54
C ASN A 83 19.35 2.54 -6.93
N ASN A 84 19.44 3.82 -6.59
CA ASN A 84 18.38 4.79 -6.82
C ASN A 84 18.08 5.03 -8.31
N SER A 85 19.06 4.88 -9.20
CA SER A 85 18.86 5.09 -10.64
C SER A 85 17.92 4.07 -11.27
N THR A 86 17.92 2.86 -10.74
CA THR A 86 17.03 1.77 -11.20
C THR A 86 15.75 1.69 -10.36
N ALA A 87 15.81 2.07 -9.08
CA ALA A 87 14.66 2.02 -8.17
C ALA A 87 13.54 2.98 -8.58
N LEU A 88 13.87 4.20 -9.01
CA LEU A 88 12.87 5.21 -9.41
C LEU A 88 12.03 4.80 -10.64
N PRO A 89 12.63 4.37 -11.76
CA PRO A 89 11.85 3.88 -12.91
C PRO A 89 11.00 2.65 -12.57
N LEU A 90 11.54 1.74 -11.75
CA LEU A 90 10.79 0.56 -11.29
C LEU A 90 9.58 0.95 -10.43
N MET A 91 9.76 1.90 -9.53
CA MET A 91 8.66 2.42 -8.70
C MET A 91 7.60 3.10 -9.57
N ALA A 92 7.99 3.86 -10.58
CA ALA A 92 7.06 4.50 -11.52
C ALA A 92 6.27 3.46 -12.32
N ALA A 93 6.93 2.45 -12.88
CA ALA A 93 6.29 1.35 -13.59
C ALA A 93 5.34 0.56 -12.67
N TYR A 94 5.80 0.23 -11.46
CA TYR A 94 4.98 -0.45 -10.45
C TYR A 94 3.72 0.36 -10.11
N SER A 95 3.85 1.67 -9.89
CA SER A 95 2.73 2.56 -9.58
C SER A 95 1.70 2.62 -10.71
N LEU A 96 2.14 2.74 -11.96
CA LEU A 96 1.26 2.74 -13.13
C LEU A 96 0.50 1.43 -13.29
N ILE A 97 1.21 0.30 -13.18
CA ILE A 97 0.62 -1.03 -13.33
C ILE A 97 -0.34 -1.32 -12.16
N THR A 98 0.02 -0.93 -10.94
CA THR A 98 -0.88 -1.01 -9.78
C THR A 98 -2.15 -0.21 -10.02
N GLY A 99 -2.04 0.99 -10.54
CA GLY A 99 -3.21 1.80 -10.91
C GLY A 99 -4.09 1.12 -11.96
N PHE A 100 -3.48 0.55 -12.99
CA PHE A 100 -4.21 -0.20 -14.01
C PHE A 100 -4.96 -1.39 -13.40
N THR A 101 -4.34 -2.17 -12.52
CA THR A 101 -5.00 -3.31 -11.86
C THR A 101 -6.12 -2.88 -10.90
N LEU A 102 -6.03 -1.69 -10.30
CA LEU A 102 -7.09 -1.14 -9.46
C LEU A 102 -8.28 -0.60 -10.27
N SER A 103 -8.13 -0.34 -11.56
CA SER A 103 -9.19 0.28 -12.38
C SER A 103 -10.49 -0.53 -12.43
N GLY A 104 -10.42 -1.86 -12.37
CA GLY A 104 -11.60 -2.73 -12.31
C GLY A 104 -12.44 -2.50 -11.04
N ILE A 105 -11.78 -2.40 -9.88
CA ILE A 105 -12.44 -2.12 -8.61
C ILE A 105 -13.01 -0.70 -8.60
N VAL A 106 -12.27 0.26 -9.15
CA VAL A 106 -12.73 1.64 -9.27
C VAL A 106 -13.94 1.74 -10.20
N ALA A 107 -13.95 1.02 -11.32
CA ALA A 107 -15.11 0.93 -12.21
C ALA A 107 -16.35 0.37 -11.52
N LEU A 108 -16.17 -0.69 -10.72
CA LEU A 108 -17.24 -1.28 -9.91
C LEU A 108 -17.77 -0.26 -8.89
N ALA A 109 -16.89 0.44 -8.19
CA ALA A 109 -17.27 1.46 -7.21
C ALA A 109 -18.01 2.63 -7.85
N ILE A 110 -17.59 3.08 -9.06
CA ILE A 110 -18.32 4.10 -9.83
C ILE A 110 -19.73 3.60 -10.19
N GLY A 111 -19.83 2.36 -10.65
CA GLY A 111 -21.11 1.77 -11.05
C GLY A 111 -22.09 1.56 -9.89
N THR A 112 -21.61 1.24 -8.71
CA THR A 112 -22.44 0.94 -7.53
C THR A 112 -22.72 2.14 -6.65
N ALA A 113 -21.73 3.00 -6.42
CA ALA A 113 -21.82 4.10 -5.45
C ALA A 113 -21.68 5.50 -6.10
N GLY A 114 -21.39 5.54 -7.39
CA GLY A 114 -21.22 6.78 -8.14
C GLY A 114 -19.84 7.41 -7.95
N ILE A 115 -19.49 8.34 -8.86
CA ILE A 115 -18.18 9.01 -8.85
C ILE A 115 -17.96 9.87 -7.59
N GLY A 116 -19.04 10.36 -6.98
CA GLY A 116 -18.98 11.14 -5.74
C GLY A 116 -18.42 10.34 -4.57
N ALA A 117 -18.70 9.05 -4.50
CA ALA A 117 -18.15 8.16 -3.45
C ALA A 117 -16.62 8.05 -3.55
N ILE A 118 -16.08 7.98 -4.77
CA ILE A 118 -14.63 7.95 -5.00
C ILE A 118 -13.99 9.28 -4.59
N GLY A 119 -14.60 10.41 -4.97
CA GLY A 119 -14.15 11.73 -4.56
C GLY A 119 -14.11 11.86 -3.03
N THR A 120 -15.17 11.42 -2.36
CA THR A 120 -15.24 11.44 -0.87
C THR A 120 -14.17 10.55 -0.24
N ALA A 121 -13.98 9.33 -0.78
CA ALA A 121 -12.94 8.42 -0.28
C ALA A 121 -11.53 9.00 -0.49
N ALA A 122 -11.26 9.59 -1.64
CA ALA A 122 -9.98 10.24 -1.94
C ALA A 122 -9.71 11.44 -1.01
N LEU A 123 -10.72 12.28 -0.76
CA LEU A 123 -10.62 13.39 0.18
C LEU A 123 -10.38 12.89 1.62
N ALA A 124 -11.14 11.90 2.06
CA ALA A 124 -10.97 11.32 3.40
C ALA A 124 -9.56 10.74 3.58
N THR A 125 -9.06 10.00 2.57
CA THR A 125 -7.69 9.46 2.58
C THR A 125 -6.66 10.59 2.62
N GLY A 126 -6.82 11.62 1.80
CA GLY A 126 -5.91 12.76 1.76
C GLY A 126 -5.86 13.52 3.09
N VAL A 127 -7.03 13.80 3.69
CA VAL A 127 -7.12 14.46 5.01
C VAL A 127 -6.47 13.60 6.09
N THR A 128 -6.76 12.29 6.12
CA THR A 128 -6.15 11.35 7.06
C THR A 128 -4.63 11.32 6.91
N PHE A 129 -4.13 11.28 5.67
CA PHE A 129 -2.69 11.28 5.39
C PHE A 129 -2.00 12.57 5.89
N VAL A 130 -2.62 13.73 5.65
CA VAL A 130 -2.07 15.02 6.12
C VAL A 130 -2.09 15.07 7.65
N ALA A 131 -3.21 14.70 8.28
CA ALA A 131 -3.33 14.67 9.74
C ALA A 131 -2.29 13.72 10.36
N ALA A 132 -2.19 12.50 9.84
CA ALA A 132 -1.21 11.51 10.27
C ALA A 132 0.24 12.00 10.11
N SER A 133 0.56 12.62 8.97
CA SER A 133 1.90 13.19 8.73
C SER A 133 2.27 14.27 9.74
N VAL A 134 1.31 15.11 10.15
CA VAL A 134 1.53 16.15 11.17
C VAL A 134 1.70 15.54 12.56
N MET A 135 0.86 14.58 12.91
CA MET A 135 0.91 13.92 14.23
C MET A 135 2.14 13.02 14.36
N GLY A 136 2.47 12.24 13.34
CA GLY A 136 3.63 11.35 13.34
C GLY A 136 4.95 12.08 13.58
N ARG A 137 5.07 13.34 13.11
CA ARG A 137 6.26 14.17 13.39
C ARG A 137 6.40 14.58 14.86
N ARG A 138 5.33 14.51 15.65
CA ARG A 138 5.30 14.88 17.08
C ARG A 138 5.33 13.68 18.01
N MET A 139 5.27 12.47 17.47
CA MET A 139 5.28 11.24 18.26
C MET A 139 6.70 10.92 18.76
N SER A 140 6.79 10.40 19.98
CA SER A 140 8.05 9.88 20.51
C SER A 140 8.37 8.50 19.86
N ASP A 141 9.66 8.17 19.77
CA ASP A 141 10.13 6.91 19.16
C ASP A 141 9.50 5.67 19.81
N SER A 142 9.28 5.69 21.12
CA SER A 142 8.65 4.61 21.86
C SER A 142 7.19 4.38 21.45
N VAL A 143 6.43 5.45 21.23
CA VAL A 143 5.03 5.39 20.76
C VAL A 143 4.99 4.91 19.32
N GLY A 144 5.89 5.40 18.46
CA GLY A 144 6.02 4.95 17.08
C GLY A 144 6.30 3.44 16.96
N GLN A 145 7.22 2.92 17.78
CA GLN A 145 7.52 1.49 17.80
C GLN A 145 6.35 0.63 18.29
N ALA A 146 5.66 1.06 19.36
CA ALA A 146 4.48 0.37 19.86
C ALA A 146 3.36 0.34 18.82
N LEU A 147 3.11 1.47 18.16
CA LEU A 147 2.10 1.58 17.10
C LEU A 147 2.44 0.71 15.89
N SER A 148 3.71 0.69 15.46
CA SER A 148 4.19 -0.17 14.37
C SER A 148 3.94 -1.65 14.66
N GLY A 149 4.16 -2.10 15.91
CA GLY A 149 3.86 -3.46 16.34
C GLY A 149 2.36 -3.80 16.24
N VAL A 150 1.51 -2.91 16.75
CA VAL A 150 0.05 -3.09 16.70
C VAL A 150 -0.46 -3.11 15.26
N VAL A 151 0.03 -2.18 14.42
CA VAL A 151 -0.32 -2.12 13.00
C VAL A 151 0.13 -3.37 12.26
N GLY A 152 1.36 -3.85 12.51
CA GLY A 152 1.88 -5.07 11.91
C GLY A 152 1.01 -6.30 12.22
N LEU A 153 0.63 -6.47 13.50
CA LEU A 153 -0.28 -7.53 13.92
C LEU A 153 -1.68 -7.37 13.30
N GLY A 154 -2.17 -6.15 13.21
CA GLY A 154 -3.44 -5.84 12.60
C GLY A 154 -3.46 -6.18 11.11
N ILE A 155 -2.42 -5.84 10.35
CA ILE A 155 -2.29 -6.20 8.93
C ILE A 155 -2.27 -7.73 8.77
N LEU A 156 -1.51 -8.44 9.62
CA LEU A 156 -1.48 -9.90 9.60
C LEU A 156 -2.87 -10.50 9.84
N GLY A 157 -3.60 -9.99 10.84
CA GLY A 157 -4.96 -10.41 11.14
C GLY A 157 -5.91 -10.16 9.96
N LEU A 158 -5.76 -9.03 9.28
CA LEU A 158 -6.55 -8.66 8.11
C LEU A 158 -6.29 -9.61 6.94
N VAL A 159 -5.01 -9.92 6.66
CA VAL A 159 -4.64 -10.88 5.61
C VAL A 159 -5.21 -12.25 5.90
N ILE A 160 -5.13 -12.72 7.16
CA ILE A 160 -5.73 -14.01 7.57
C ILE A 160 -7.25 -13.98 7.35
N ALA A 161 -7.93 -12.91 7.75
CA ALA A 161 -9.37 -12.77 7.56
C ALA A 161 -9.77 -12.79 6.07
N MET A 162 -9.00 -12.11 5.20
CA MET A 162 -9.20 -12.14 3.75
C MET A 162 -9.01 -13.56 3.17
N VAL A 163 -7.95 -14.27 3.59
CA VAL A 163 -7.71 -15.63 3.15
C VAL A 163 -8.86 -16.56 3.58
N VAL A 164 -9.31 -16.45 4.83
CA VAL A 164 -10.44 -17.21 5.35
C VAL A 164 -11.71 -16.92 4.56
N GLN A 165 -11.95 -15.65 4.21
CA GLN A 165 -13.12 -15.27 3.41
C GLN A 165 -13.05 -15.85 1.99
N ILE A 166 -11.89 -15.78 1.32
CA ILE A 166 -11.70 -16.34 -0.01
C ILE A 166 -11.88 -17.85 0.01
N VAL A 167 -11.21 -18.55 0.92
CA VAL A 167 -11.28 -20.01 1.05
C VAL A 167 -12.69 -20.43 1.46
N GLY A 168 -13.27 -19.76 2.45
CA GLY A 168 -14.65 -20.03 2.89
C GLY A 168 -15.67 -19.85 1.77
N GLY A 169 -15.53 -18.81 0.96
CA GLY A 169 -16.40 -18.53 -0.19
C GLY A 169 -16.32 -19.58 -1.29
N ILE A 170 -15.19 -20.31 -1.42
CA ILE A 170 -15.06 -21.42 -2.37
C ILE A 170 -15.88 -22.64 -1.92
N PHE A 171 -15.91 -22.91 -0.61
CA PHE A 171 -16.56 -24.11 -0.06
C PHE A 171 -18.01 -23.88 0.36
N VAL A 172 -18.37 -22.65 0.73
CA VAL A 172 -19.72 -22.32 1.23
C VAL A 172 -20.25 -21.09 0.46
N PRO A 173 -21.21 -21.28 -0.46
CA PRO A 173 -21.83 -20.16 -1.17
C PRO A 173 -22.47 -19.17 -0.18
N GLY A 174 -22.09 -17.88 -0.31
CA GLY A 174 -22.57 -16.84 0.59
C GLY A 174 -21.78 -16.70 1.90
N PHE A 175 -20.68 -17.45 2.08
CA PHE A 175 -19.79 -17.28 3.24
C PHE A 175 -19.18 -15.87 3.26
N GLY A 176 -19.43 -15.15 4.34
CA GLY A 176 -18.86 -13.83 4.55
C GLY A 176 -19.55 -12.68 3.82
N MET A 177 -20.65 -12.94 3.07
CA MET A 177 -21.40 -11.86 2.42
C MET A 177 -22.11 -10.97 3.46
N GLY A 178 -21.88 -9.67 3.40
CA GLY A 178 -22.54 -8.66 4.22
C GLY A 178 -21.77 -8.30 5.49
N GLY A 179 -21.95 -9.05 6.59
CA GLY A 179 -21.39 -8.66 7.89
C GLY A 179 -19.87 -8.77 7.97
N MET A 180 -19.26 -9.81 7.40
CA MET A 180 -17.81 -10.03 7.46
C MET A 180 -17.05 -9.04 6.57
N GLU A 181 -17.59 -8.66 5.42
CA GLU A 181 -17.01 -7.61 4.56
C GLU A 181 -16.98 -6.27 5.29
N LEU A 182 -18.06 -5.93 6.00
CA LEU A 182 -18.13 -4.69 6.77
C LEU A 182 -17.14 -4.68 7.93
N LEU A 183 -16.94 -5.81 8.60
CA LEU A 183 -15.94 -5.96 9.64
C LEU A 183 -14.52 -5.83 9.08
N ILE A 184 -14.20 -6.52 7.98
CA ILE A 184 -12.88 -6.42 7.32
C ILE A 184 -12.62 -4.99 6.85
N ALA A 185 -13.60 -4.33 6.25
CA ALA A 185 -13.48 -2.93 5.83
C ALA A 185 -13.29 -1.98 7.01
N GLY A 186 -14.05 -2.16 8.09
CA GLY A 186 -13.94 -1.35 9.31
C GLY A 186 -12.58 -1.54 10.00
N PHE A 187 -12.16 -2.77 10.22
CA PHE A 187 -10.83 -3.08 10.77
C PHE A 187 -9.71 -2.58 9.86
N GLY A 188 -9.83 -2.77 8.54
CA GLY A 188 -8.88 -2.28 7.56
C GLY A 188 -8.71 -0.77 7.63
N THR A 189 -9.82 -0.03 7.78
CA THR A 189 -9.80 1.42 7.93
C THR A 189 -9.07 1.84 9.20
N VAL A 190 -9.36 1.21 10.34
CA VAL A 190 -8.70 1.51 11.63
C VAL A 190 -7.19 1.23 11.55
N ILE A 191 -6.80 0.08 10.96
CA ILE A 191 -5.38 -0.28 10.78
C ILE A 191 -4.69 0.69 9.83
N PHE A 192 -5.36 1.06 8.73
CA PHE A 192 -4.81 2.02 7.77
C PHE A 192 -4.59 3.40 8.42
N VAL A 193 -5.54 3.87 9.20
CA VAL A 193 -5.38 5.11 9.98
C VAL A 193 -4.20 4.98 10.93
N GLY A 194 -4.10 3.86 11.69
CA GLY A 194 -2.97 3.61 12.58
C GLY A 194 -1.62 3.51 11.86
N ALA A 195 -1.59 2.96 10.65
CA ALA A 195 -0.37 2.87 9.83
C ALA A 195 0.08 4.21 9.25
N ALA A 196 -0.85 5.16 9.10
CA ALA A 196 -0.56 6.49 8.58
C ALA A 196 0.11 7.40 9.62
N PHE A 197 0.06 7.05 10.92
CA PHE A 197 0.78 7.72 12.00
C PHE A 197 2.19 7.16 12.18
#